data_dba9d6dfd02eea511c609d779e463d90
#
_entry.id   dba9d6dfd02eea511c609d779e463d90
#
_cell.length_a   1.000
_cell.length_b   1.000
_cell.length_c   1.000
_cell.angle_alpha   90.00
_cell.angle_beta   90.00
_cell.angle_gamma   90.00
#
_symmetry.space_group_name_H-M   'P 1'
#
loop_
_entity.id
_entity.type
_entity.pdbx_description
1 polymer ?
#
loop_
_entity_poly.entity_id
_entity_poly.type
_entity_poly.pdbx_seq_one_letter_code
_entity_poly.pdbx_strand_id
1 'polypeptide(L)'
;SIRRQRQMCIRDRDNAWAMKHPEEIQQEYLISNRITARGETLRIRLMEGFHTEQLKVNTLDDPKRWWEVIDRTTGEVVPTDAWEFDEASGELEIRTIPYHEYTVSFLAFLIWDPVHMYNFITNDWKDTPHQLTYDVRQPKTKQYVKDKLRKWCEDNPHIDVVRFTTFFHQFTLTFDDKKREKYVEWFGYSASVSPYILE
;
A
#
# COMPACT_ATOMS: atom_id res chain seq x y z
N SER A 1 -15.23 2.95 44.93
CA SER A 1 -15.58 3.69 43.70
C SER A 1 -14.89 3.01 42.54
N ILE A 2 -15.63 2.22 41.75
CA ILE A 2 -15.13 1.61 40.51
C ILE A 2 -14.99 2.76 39.50
N ARG A 3 -13.75 3.23 39.30
CA ARG A 3 -13.45 4.14 38.18
C ARG A 3 -13.75 3.36 36.90
N ARG A 4 -14.79 3.77 36.18
CA ARG A 4 -15.01 3.28 34.80
C ARG A 4 -13.81 3.73 33.96
N GLN A 5 -12.92 2.81 33.64
CA GLN A 5 -11.90 3.03 32.64
C GLN A 5 -12.62 3.37 31.33
N ARG A 6 -12.51 4.61 30.89
CA ARG A 6 -12.96 4.97 29.55
C ARG A 6 -11.87 4.55 28.58
N GLN A 7 -12.10 3.43 27.94
CA GLN A 7 -11.26 2.94 26.86
C GLN A 7 -11.65 3.68 25.58
N MET A 8 -10.73 4.42 25.00
CA MET A 8 -10.91 5.07 23.71
C MET A 8 -10.00 4.40 22.67
N CYS A 9 -10.61 3.89 21.60
CA CYS A 9 -9.87 3.41 20.44
C CYS A 9 -9.54 4.62 19.56
N ILE A 10 -8.27 4.97 19.49
CA ILE A 10 -7.78 5.96 18.53
C ILE A 10 -7.59 5.24 17.22
N ARG A 11 -8.36 5.64 16.20
CA ARG A 11 -8.16 5.20 14.83
C ARG A 11 -7.16 6.14 14.19
N ASP A 12 -6.06 5.57 13.69
CA ASP A 12 -5.00 6.33 13.01
C ASP A 12 -5.40 6.64 11.57
N ARG A 13 -6.54 7.33 11.41
CA ARG A 13 -7.04 7.71 10.10
C ARG A 13 -7.37 9.19 10.11
N ASP A 14 -6.75 9.91 9.22
CA ASP A 14 -7.03 11.31 8.98
C ASP A 14 -6.89 11.59 7.49
N ASN A 15 -8.02 11.53 6.78
CA ASN A 15 -8.06 11.80 5.35
C ASN A 15 -7.49 13.16 5.00
N ALA A 16 -7.75 14.17 5.82
CA ALA A 16 -7.26 15.52 5.55
C ALA A 16 -5.73 15.60 5.62
N TRP A 17 -5.13 14.84 6.54
CA TRP A 17 -3.67 14.69 6.61
C TRP A 17 -3.14 13.92 5.41
N ALA A 18 -3.68 12.74 5.11
CA ALA A 18 -3.25 11.90 4.00
C ALA A 18 -3.35 12.61 2.64
N MET A 19 -4.41 13.38 2.42
CA MET A 19 -4.57 14.19 1.21
C MET A 19 -3.52 15.30 1.06
N LYS A 20 -3.01 15.85 2.18
CA LYS A 20 -1.95 16.87 2.16
C LYS A 20 -0.55 16.27 2.01
N HIS A 21 -0.38 15.02 2.33
CA HIS A 21 0.89 14.29 2.32
C HIS A 21 0.78 12.98 1.55
N PRO A 22 0.48 13.03 0.24
CA PRO A 22 0.33 11.83 -0.58
C PRO A 22 1.61 11.00 -0.65
N GLU A 23 2.77 11.63 -0.47
CA GLU A 23 4.08 10.97 -0.40
C GLU A 23 4.25 10.08 0.84
N GLU A 24 3.44 10.29 1.90
CA GLU A 24 3.49 9.54 3.15
C GLU A 24 2.29 8.57 3.33
N ILE A 25 1.52 8.33 2.27
CA ILE A 25 0.51 7.27 2.23
C ILE A 25 1.21 5.92 2.31
N GLN A 26 0.57 4.93 2.94
CA GLN A 26 1.06 3.56 2.95
C GLN A 26 1.27 3.03 1.54
N GLN A 27 2.32 2.25 1.38
CA GLN A 27 2.69 1.62 0.12
C GLN A 27 2.86 0.12 0.30
N GLU A 28 2.63 -0.60 -0.78
CA GLU A 28 2.86 -2.04 -0.88
C GLU A 28 3.81 -2.31 -2.05
N TYR A 29 4.60 -3.38 -1.89
CA TYR A 29 5.43 -3.90 -2.97
C TYR A 29 4.65 -5.03 -3.67
N LEU A 30 4.14 -4.74 -4.84
CA LEU A 30 3.27 -5.63 -5.60
C LEU A 30 4.07 -6.38 -6.67
N ILE A 31 3.55 -7.54 -7.06
CA ILE A 31 4.09 -8.34 -8.16
C ILE A 31 3.03 -8.45 -9.25
N SER A 32 3.38 -8.06 -10.47
CA SER A 32 2.52 -8.20 -11.64
C SER A 32 2.17 -9.66 -11.94
N ASN A 33 1.21 -9.89 -12.80
CA ASN A 33 0.98 -11.21 -13.37
C ASN A 33 2.25 -11.72 -14.05
N ARG A 34 2.46 -13.04 -14.00
CA ARG A 34 3.52 -13.72 -14.76
C ARG A 34 3.09 -13.85 -16.21
N ILE A 35 3.90 -13.35 -17.13
CA ILE A 35 3.59 -13.37 -18.56
C ILE A 35 4.75 -14.00 -19.33
N THR A 36 4.40 -14.91 -20.25
CA THR A 36 5.38 -15.54 -21.16
C THR A 36 5.63 -14.63 -22.36
N ALA A 37 6.87 -14.28 -22.61
CA ALA A 37 7.29 -13.54 -23.80
C ALA A 37 7.15 -14.41 -25.07
N ARG A 38 6.52 -13.87 -26.10
CA ARG A 38 6.39 -14.54 -27.41
C ARG A 38 7.38 -14.03 -28.45
N GLY A 39 8.13 -13.00 -28.12
CA GLY A 39 9.11 -12.33 -28.99
C GLY A 39 10.21 -11.69 -28.19
N GLU A 40 10.96 -10.78 -28.81
CA GLU A 40 12.08 -10.05 -28.19
C GLU A 40 11.64 -8.86 -27.34
N THR A 41 10.35 -8.55 -27.34
CA THR A 41 9.76 -7.51 -26.48
C THR A 41 8.47 -8.01 -25.84
N LEU A 42 8.20 -7.56 -24.63
CA LEU A 42 6.99 -7.86 -23.86
C LEU A 42 6.47 -6.58 -23.19
N ARG A 43 5.16 -6.38 -23.21
CA ARG A 43 4.49 -5.35 -22.41
C ARG A 43 3.70 -5.98 -21.29
N ILE A 44 3.89 -5.45 -20.08
CA ILE A 44 3.20 -5.90 -18.88
C ILE A 44 2.41 -4.73 -18.31
N ARG A 45 1.09 -4.92 -18.14
CA ARG A 45 0.22 -4.00 -17.39
C ARG A 45 0.40 -4.25 -15.92
N LEU A 46 0.96 -3.28 -15.20
CA LEU A 46 1.29 -3.45 -13.78
C LEU A 46 0.05 -3.72 -12.93
N MET A 47 -1.02 -2.99 -13.18
CA MET A 47 -2.25 -3.06 -12.39
C MET A 47 -3.24 -4.13 -12.85
N GLU A 48 -2.88 -4.98 -13.80
CA GLU A 48 -3.76 -6.05 -14.25
C GLU A 48 -4.05 -7.05 -13.12
N GLY A 49 -5.34 -7.23 -12.82
CA GLY A 49 -5.82 -8.09 -11.74
C GLY A 49 -5.76 -7.44 -10.34
N PHE A 50 -5.43 -6.15 -10.22
CA PHE A 50 -5.53 -5.38 -8.98
C PHE A 50 -6.70 -4.39 -9.02
N HIS A 51 -7.22 -4.05 -7.83
CA HIS A 51 -8.30 -3.09 -7.71
C HIS A 51 -7.76 -1.65 -7.76
N THR A 52 -8.04 -0.92 -8.84
CA THR A 52 -7.48 0.40 -9.10
C THR A 52 -8.03 1.53 -8.21
N GLU A 53 -9.19 1.32 -7.55
CA GLU A 53 -9.67 2.26 -6.53
C GLU A 53 -8.96 2.07 -5.18
N GLN A 54 -8.33 0.91 -4.95
CA GLN A 54 -7.57 0.64 -3.74
C GLN A 54 -6.09 0.97 -3.89
N LEU A 55 -5.54 0.70 -5.06
CA LEU A 55 -4.11 0.74 -5.32
C LEU A 55 -3.80 1.66 -6.49
N LYS A 56 -2.73 2.42 -6.36
CA LYS A 56 -2.19 3.29 -7.41
C LYS A 56 -0.69 3.11 -7.51
N VAL A 57 -0.18 2.88 -8.72
CA VAL A 57 1.27 2.78 -8.95
C VAL A 57 1.97 4.02 -8.38
N ASN A 58 3.07 3.82 -7.65
CA ASN A 58 3.90 4.92 -7.18
C ASN A 58 4.77 5.43 -8.35
N THR A 59 4.46 6.64 -8.81
CA THR A 59 5.21 7.36 -9.84
C THR A 59 5.93 8.59 -9.27
N LEU A 60 5.93 8.77 -7.93
CA LEU A 60 6.66 9.86 -7.27
C LEU A 60 8.14 9.52 -7.09
N ASP A 61 8.44 8.24 -6.96
CA ASP A 61 9.80 7.72 -6.80
C ASP A 61 10.29 7.09 -8.10
N ASP A 62 11.60 7.12 -8.33
CA ASP A 62 12.21 6.60 -9.55
C ASP A 62 12.01 5.07 -9.70
N PRO A 63 11.25 4.60 -10.71
CA PRO A 63 11.04 3.19 -10.96
C PRO A 63 12.34 2.40 -11.15
N LYS A 64 13.33 3.00 -11.82
CA LYS A 64 14.63 2.34 -12.10
C LYS A 64 15.42 2.01 -10.84
N ARG A 65 15.17 2.75 -9.76
CA ARG A 65 15.82 2.52 -8.47
C ARG A 65 15.09 1.50 -7.59
N TRP A 66 13.76 1.48 -7.67
CA TRP A 66 12.93 0.80 -6.67
C TRP A 66 12.18 -0.41 -7.19
N TRP A 67 12.08 -0.57 -8.50
CA TRP A 67 11.37 -1.70 -9.10
C TRP A 67 12.34 -2.75 -9.63
N GLU A 68 11.86 -3.98 -9.70
CA GLU A 68 12.62 -5.09 -10.25
C GLU A 68 11.81 -5.83 -11.31
N VAL A 69 12.40 -6.02 -12.46
CA VAL A 69 11.92 -6.95 -13.48
C VAL A 69 12.67 -8.26 -13.32
N ILE A 70 11.95 -9.35 -13.17
CA ILE A 70 12.55 -10.66 -12.91
C ILE A 70 12.19 -11.61 -14.05
N ASP A 71 13.18 -12.19 -14.68
CA ASP A 71 13.04 -13.35 -15.53
C ASP A 71 12.82 -14.59 -14.67
N ARG A 72 11.57 -15.07 -14.63
CA ARG A 72 11.17 -16.21 -13.79
C ARG A 72 11.65 -17.55 -14.32
N THR A 73 12.14 -17.60 -15.55
CA THR A 73 12.70 -18.80 -16.12
C THR A 73 14.13 -19.04 -15.63
N THR A 74 14.92 -17.97 -15.52
CA THR A 74 16.30 -18.04 -15.03
C THR A 74 16.44 -17.66 -13.54
N GLY A 75 15.51 -16.86 -13.01
CA GLY A 75 15.60 -16.26 -11.69
C GLY A 75 16.44 -14.99 -11.64
N GLU A 76 16.90 -14.49 -12.77
CA GLU A 76 17.76 -13.30 -12.85
C GLU A 76 16.94 -12.01 -12.90
N VAL A 77 17.52 -10.95 -12.33
CA VAL A 77 16.97 -9.59 -12.43
C VAL A 77 17.37 -9.02 -13.80
N VAL A 78 16.39 -8.56 -14.55
CA VAL A 78 16.59 -7.90 -15.85
C VAL A 78 17.24 -6.53 -15.62
N PRO A 79 18.35 -6.21 -16.34
CA PRO A 79 19.00 -4.92 -16.20
C PRO A 79 18.07 -3.73 -16.44
N THR A 80 18.27 -2.65 -15.70
CA THR A 80 17.38 -1.47 -15.74
C THR A 80 17.33 -0.75 -17.10
N ASP A 81 18.36 -0.90 -17.93
CA ASP A 81 18.41 -0.39 -19.31
C ASP A 81 17.66 -1.27 -20.31
N ALA A 82 17.20 -2.45 -19.90
CA ALA A 82 16.45 -3.38 -20.74
C ALA A 82 14.93 -3.23 -20.62
N TRP A 83 14.42 -2.30 -19.85
CA TRP A 83 13.00 -2.04 -19.71
C TRP A 83 12.68 -0.57 -19.52
N GLU A 84 11.46 -0.16 -19.88
CA GLU A 84 10.94 1.19 -19.73
C GLU A 84 9.50 1.16 -19.23
N PHE A 85 9.17 2.09 -18.34
CA PHE A 85 7.81 2.27 -17.84
C PHE A 85 7.14 3.48 -18.49
N ASP A 86 5.98 3.26 -19.07
CA ASP A 86 5.12 4.32 -19.59
C ASP A 86 4.02 4.62 -18.57
N GLU A 87 4.15 5.76 -17.88
CA GLU A 87 3.18 6.21 -16.88
C GLU A 87 1.79 6.44 -17.48
N ALA A 88 1.71 6.89 -18.73
CA ALA A 88 0.44 7.23 -19.38
C ALA A 88 -0.43 5.98 -19.62
N SER A 89 0.20 4.88 -20.03
CA SER A 89 -0.49 3.58 -20.24
C SER A 89 -0.52 2.69 -19.01
N GLY A 90 0.37 2.92 -18.04
CA GLY A 90 0.59 2.02 -16.90
C GLY A 90 1.24 0.69 -17.29
N GLU A 91 1.89 0.68 -18.46
CA GLU A 91 2.57 -0.50 -19.00
C GLU A 91 4.10 -0.40 -18.86
N LEU A 92 4.73 -1.52 -18.65
CA LEU A 92 6.17 -1.64 -18.66
C LEU A 92 6.57 -2.49 -19.86
N GLU A 93 7.44 -1.94 -20.75
CA GLU A 93 8.00 -2.63 -21.89
C GLU A 93 9.39 -3.20 -21.55
N ILE A 94 9.62 -4.47 -21.87
CA ILE A 94 10.83 -5.22 -21.52
C ILE A 94 11.44 -5.79 -22.80
N ARG A 95 12.76 -5.71 -22.96
CA ARG A 95 13.50 -6.54 -23.90
C ARG A 95 13.62 -7.96 -23.32
N THR A 96 13.17 -8.95 -24.06
CA THR A 96 12.95 -10.30 -23.54
C THR A 96 13.64 -11.37 -24.37
N ILE A 97 13.81 -12.54 -23.77
CA ILE A 97 14.15 -13.79 -24.45
C ILE A 97 12.83 -14.50 -24.75
N PRO A 98 12.55 -14.90 -26.01
CA PRO A 98 11.33 -15.61 -26.35
C PRO A 98 11.11 -16.85 -25.49
N TYR A 99 9.86 -17.08 -25.09
CA TYR A 99 9.39 -18.18 -24.24
C TYR A 99 9.83 -18.14 -22.78
N HIS A 100 10.60 -17.12 -22.36
CA HIS A 100 10.82 -16.88 -20.95
C HIS A 100 9.59 -16.20 -20.30
N GLU A 101 9.46 -16.36 -19.00
CA GLU A 101 8.38 -15.77 -18.19
C GLU A 101 8.91 -14.61 -17.37
N TYR A 102 8.15 -13.54 -17.31
CA TYR A 102 8.55 -12.32 -16.63
C TYR A 102 7.51 -11.85 -15.62
N THR A 103 7.98 -11.23 -14.55
CA THR A 103 7.17 -10.45 -13.61
C THR A 103 7.84 -9.13 -13.30
N VAL A 104 7.06 -8.15 -12.89
CA VAL A 104 7.54 -6.88 -12.39
C VAL A 104 7.15 -6.75 -10.92
N SER A 105 8.11 -6.48 -10.06
CA SER A 105 7.90 -6.07 -8.68
C SER A 105 7.95 -4.55 -8.62
N PHE A 106 6.90 -3.90 -8.10
CA PHE A 106 6.74 -2.45 -8.15
C PHE A 106 6.06 -1.91 -6.90
N LEU A 107 6.29 -0.63 -6.60
CA LEU A 107 5.66 0.06 -5.49
C LEU A 107 4.29 0.63 -5.90
N ALA A 108 3.31 0.49 -5.03
CA ALA A 108 2.00 1.07 -5.19
C ALA A 108 1.50 1.72 -3.90
N PHE A 109 0.86 2.87 -4.01
CA PHE A 109 0.17 3.53 -2.92
C PHE A 109 -1.15 2.83 -2.61
N LEU A 110 -1.42 2.67 -1.32
CA LEU A 110 -2.68 2.15 -0.82
C LEU A 110 -3.65 3.33 -0.61
N ILE A 111 -4.42 3.64 -1.65
CA ILE A 111 -5.31 4.81 -1.70
C ILE A 111 -6.72 4.56 -1.15
N TRP A 112 -7.00 3.37 -0.67
CA TRP A 112 -8.19 3.03 0.08
C TRP A 112 -7.83 2.09 1.23
N ASP A 113 -8.13 2.52 2.46
CA ASP A 113 -7.88 1.70 3.65
C ASP A 113 -8.50 0.30 3.52
N PRO A 114 -7.72 -0.77 3.68
CA PRO A 114 -8.19 -2.13 3.44
C PRO A 114 -9.36 -2.54 4.32
N VAL A 115 -9.35 -2.12 5.58
CA VAL A 115 -10.42 -2.46 6.53
C VAL A 115 -11.69 -1.70 6.19
N HIS A 116 -11.56 -0.43 5.78
CA HIS A 116 -12.71 0.33 5.31
C HIS A 116 -13.28 -0.27 4.03
N MET A 117 -12.42 -0.63 3.08
CA MET A 117 -12.83 -1.27 1.84
C MET A 117 -13.50 -2.64 2.09
N TYR A 118 -12.95 -3.47 2.97
CA TYR A 118 -13.55 -4.73 3.37
C TYR A 118 -14.97 -4.52 3.91
N ASN A 119 -15.14 -3.61 4.86
CA ASN A 119 -16.46 -3.33 5.44
C ASN A 119 -17.43 -2.72 4.42
N PHE A 120 -16.94 -1.89 3.49
CA PHE A 120 -17.74 -1.34 2.40
C PHE A 120 -18.26 -2.45 1.48
N ILE A 121 -17.43 -3.43 1.14
CA ILE A 121 -17.80 -4.54 0.25
C ILE A 121 -18.66 -5.57 0.97
N THR A 122 -18.27 -5.98 2.19
CA THR A 122 -18.87 -7.15 2.87
C THR A 122 -19.99 -6.81 3.84
N ASN A 123 -19.93 -5.63 4.48
CA ASN A 123 -20.85 -5.21 5.53
C ASN A 123 -21.75 -4.04 5.13
N ASP A 124 -21.71 -3.64 3.86
CA ASP A 124 -22.55 -2.57 3.28
C ASP A 124 -22.38 -1.20 3.96
N TRP A 125 -21.20 -0.90 4.52
CA TRP A 125 -20.88 0.38 5.14
C TRP A 125 -20.56 1.45 4.08
N LYS A 126 -21.57 1.86 3.32
CA LYS A 126 -21.45 2.74 2.13
C LYS A 126 -21.70 4.22 2.41
N ASP A 127 -22.09 4.56 3.61
CA ASP A 127 -22.48 5.90 4.05
C ASP A 127 -21.27 6.77 4.46
N THR A 128 -20.08 6.20 4.48
CA THR A 128 -18.84 6.91 4.81
C THR A 128 -17.94 7.07 3.58
N PRO A 129 -17.25 8.21 3.39
CA PRO A 129 -16.31 8.39 2.29
C PRO A 129 -15.12 7.44 2.42
N HIS A 130 -14.50 7.11 1.28
CA HIS A 130 -13.28 6.31 1.25
C HIS A 130 -12.21 6.91 2.17
N GLN A 131 -11.60 6.07 2.99
CA GLN A 131 -10.57 6.45 3.92
C GLN A 131 -9.21 6.16 3.32
N LEU A 132 -8.32 7.16 3.29
CA LEU A 132 -6.93 7.00 2.92
C LEU A 132 -6.13 6.43 4.10
N THR A 133 -5.09 5.68 3.79
CA THR A 133 -4.09 5.24 4.77
C THR A 133 -2.91 6.21 4.79
N TYR A 134 -2.24 6.33 5.93
CA TYR A 134 -0.93 6.97 6.01
C TYR A 134 0.04 6.10 6.80
N ASP A 135 1.33 6.21 6.49
CA ASP A 135 2.36 5.44 7.18
C ASP A 135 2.93 6.23 8.37
N VAL A 136 2.60 5.77 9.58
CA VAL A 136 3.08 6.38 10.84
C VAL A 136 4.59 6.31 11.04
N ARG A 137 5.32 5.54 10.22
CA ARG A 137 6.77 5.47 10.24
C ARG A 137 7.42 6.62 9.47
N GLN A 138 6.69 7.22 8.54
CA GLN A 138 7.13 8.39 7.78
C GLN A 138 7.32 9.62 8.69
N PRO A 139 8.34 10.44 8.47
CA PRO A 139 8.78 11.45 9.43
C PRO A 139 7.73 12.51 9.77
N LYS A 140 7.04 13.07 8.76
CA LYS A 140 6.00 14.09 8.98
C LYS A 140 4.78 13.50 9.67
N THR A 141 4.31 12.34 9.19
CA THR A 141 3.18 11.62 9.76
C THR A 141 3.45 11.18 11.19
N LYS A 142 4.66 10.66 11.46
CA LYS A 142 5.10 10.30 12.81
C LYS A 142 5.02 11.49 13.77
N GLN A 143 5.49 12.67 13.34
CA GLN A 143 5.43 13.86 14.16
C GLN A 143 3.98 14.32 14.37
N TYR A 144 3.19 14.35 13.32
CA TYR A 144 1.78 14.71 13.37
C TYR A 144 0.98 13.82 14.36
N VAL A 145 1.14 12.51 14.28
CA VAL A 145 0.45 11.56 15.17
C VAL A 145 0.88 11.74 16.61
N LYS A 146 2.18 11.99 16.86
CA LYS A 146 2.69 12.29 18.22
C LYS A 146 2.08 13.57 18.79
N ASP A 147 1.98 14.63 18.01
CA ASP A 147 1.43 15.90 18.45
C ASP A 147 -0.09 15.79 18.71
N LYS A 148 -0.79 15.09 17.83
CA LYS A 148 -2.20 14.74 18.01
C LYS A 148 -2.45 13.95 19.30
N LEU A 149 -1.62 12.94 19.56
CA LEU A 149 -1.71 12.14 20.77
C LEU A 149 -1.42 12.98 22.03
N ARG A 150 -0.38 13.81 21.99
CA ARG A 150 -0.03 14.71 23.12
C ARG A 150 -1.20 15.61 23.45
N LYS A 151 -1.73 16.32 22.44
CA LYS A 151 -2.90 17.17 22.60
C LYS A 151 -4.10 16.40 23.16
N TRP A 152 -4.36 15.22 22.65
CA TRP A 152 -5.45 14.39 23.15
C TRP A 152 -5.27 14.02 24.63
N CYS A 153 -4.05 13.68 25.07
CA CYS A 153 -3.75 13.41 26.48
C CYS A 153 -3.97 14.65 27.36
N GLU A 154 -3.56 15.81 26.88
CA GLU A 154 -3.78 17.09 27.58
C GLU A 154 -5.26 17.41 27.73
N ASP A 155 -6.06 17.17 26.67
CA ASP A 155 -7.51 17.39 26.68
C ASP A 155 -8.28 16.34 27.51
N ASN A 156 -7.65 15.20 27.84
CA ASN A 156 -8.28 14.09 28.57
C ASN A 156 -7.47 13.62 29.80
N PRO A 157 -7.15 14.50 30.75
CA PRO A 157 -6.24 14.20 31.87
C PRO A 157 -6.79 13.16 32.88
N HIS A 158 -8.06 12.79 32.74
CA HIS A 158 -8.73 11.81 33.61
C HIS A 158 -8.65 10.37 33.08
N ILE A 159 -7.96 10.17 31.95
CA ILE A 159 -7.79 8.83 31.34
C ILE A 159 -6.44 8.27 31.76
N ASP A 160 -6.46 7.11 32.40
CA ASP A 160 -5.26 6.44 32.88
C ASP A 160 -4.58 5.57 31.81
N VAL A 161 -5.34 5.06 30.82
CA VAL A 161 -4.85 4.13 29.81
C VAL A 161 -5.41 4.45 28.43
N VAL A 162 -4.50 4.63 27.48
CA VAL A 162 -4.82 4.75 26.05
C VAL A 162 -4.52 3.42 25.37
N ARG A 163 -5.50 2.85 24.69
CA ARG A 163 -5.31 1.64 23.89
C ARG A 163 -5.36 1.99 22.41
N PHE A 164 -4.28 1.71 21.71
CA PHE A 164 -4.25 1.73 20.26
C PHE A 164 -4.80 0.42 19.72
N THR A 165 -5.70 0.51 18.75
CA THR A 165 -6.15 -0.66 18.02
C THR A 165 -5.21 -0.87 16.84
N THR A 166 -4.00 -1.36 17.15
CA THR A 166 -2.94 -1.56 16.15
C THR A 166 -3.17 -2.79 15.29
N PHE A 167 -4.03 -3.71 15.71
CA PHE A 167 -4.30 -4.96 15.01
C PHE A 167 -4.64 -4.77 13.53
N PHE A 168 -5.44 -3.75 13.22
CA PHE A 168 -5.86 -3.48 11.84
C PHE A 168 -4.81 -2.74 10.99
N HIS A 169 -3.78 -2.17 11.60
CA HIS A 169 -2.66 -1.55 10.89
C HIS A 169 -1.55 -2.54 10.53
N GLN A 170 -1.60 -3.71 11.13
CA GLN A 170 -0.71 -4.84 10.83
C GLN A 170 -1.34 -5.81 9.83
N PHE A 171 -2.52 -5.48 9.35
CA PHE A 171 -3.30 -6.31 8.45
C PHE A 171 -3.23 -5.73 7.05
N THR A 172 -2.69 -6.50 6.13
CA THR A 172 -2.69 -6.17 4.71
C THR A 172 -3.76 -6.98 4.00
N LEU A 173 -4.63 -6.30 3.29
CA LEU A 173 -5.70 -6.89 2.50
C LEU A 173 -5.75 -6.20 1.15
N THR A 174 -5.42 -6.95 0.12
CA THR A 174 -5.42 -6.48 -1.27
C THR A 174 -6.53 -7.16 -2.04
N PHE A 175 -7.32 -6.37 -2.75
CA PHE A 175 -8.42 -6.86 -3.56
C PHE A 175 -8.03 -6.95 -5.04
N ASP A 176 -8.63 -7.91 -5.74
CA ASP A 176 -8.55 -8.01 -7.19
C ASP A 176 -9.55 -7.05 -7.88
N ASP A 177 -9.48 -6.98 -9.22
CA ASP A 177 -10.36 -6.19 -10.07
C ASP A 177 -11.84 -6.57 -9.95
N LYS A 178 -12.14 -7.77 -9.40
CA LYS A 178 -13.48 -8.30 -9.13
C LYS A 178 -13.94 -8.10 -7.69
N LYS A 179 -13.19 -7.31 -6.90
CA LYS A 179 -13.47 -7.05 -5.47
C LYS A 179 -13.42 -8.30 -4.59
N ARG A 180 -12.57 -9.26 -4.94
CA ARG A 180 -12.31 -10.45 -4.13
C ARG A 180 -10.94 -10.28 -3.45
N GLU A 181 -10.77 -10.89 -2.29
CA GLU A 181 -9.47 -10.89 -1.62
C GLU A 181 -8.44 -11.59 -2.51
N LYS A 182 -7.44 -10.84 -2.96
CA LYS A 182 -6.31 -11.34 -3.74
C LYS A 182 -5.17 -11.76 -2.82
N TYR A 183 -4.97 -11.01 -1.77
CA TYR A 183 -3.92 -11.24 -0.80
C TYR A 183 -4.37 -10.78 0.58
N VAL A 184 -4.11 -11.60 1.59
CA VAL A 184 -4.41 -11.31 3.00
C VAL A 184 -3.20 -11.66 3.83
N GLU A 185 -2.67 -10.71 4.59
CA GLU A 185 -1.68 -10.95 5.61
C GLU A 185 -2.15 -10.48 6.98
N TRP A 186 -2.31 -11.42 7.89
CA TRP A 186 -2.85 -11.17 9.24
C TRP A 186 -1.80 -10.66 10.22
N PHE A 187 -0.53 -10.81 9.94
CA PHE A 187 0.56 -10.49 10.87
C PHE A 187 1.32 -9.20 10.52
N GLY A 188 1.00 -8.57 9.40
CA GLY A 188 1.48 -7.25 9.03
C GLY A 188 2.96 -7.13 8.68
N TYR A 189 3.58 -8.22 8.26
CA TYR A 189 4.98 -8.18 7.83
C TYR A 189 5.21 -7.31 6.59
N SER A 190 4.16 -7.09 5.78
CA SER A 190 4.17 -6.25 4.60
C SER A 190 3.47 -4.89 4.80
N ALA A 191 3.25 -4.50 6.04
CA ALA A 191 2.36 -3.37 6.42
C ALA A 191 2.80 -2.00 5.92
N SER A 192 3.56 -1.77 5.04
CA SER A 192 3.99 -0.61 4.26
C SER A 192 5.46 -0.76 3.88
N VAL A 193 5.68 -0.85 2.60
CA VAL A 193 7.02 -0.86 2.01
C VAL A 193 7.12 0.37 1.13
N SER A 194 8.03 1.26 1.48
CA SER A 194 8.28 2.51 0.74
C SER A 194 9.78 2.76 0.62
N PRO A 195 10.23 3.64 -0.29
CA PRO A 195 11.64 4.04 -0.38
C PRO A 195 12.24 4.44 0.96
N TYR A 196 11.52 5.24 1.75
CA TYR A 196 11.95 5.66 3.09
C TYR A 196 12.20 4.50 4.07
N ILE A 197 11.46 3.40 3.92
CA ILE A 197 11.60 2.24 4.81
C ILE A 197 12.68 1.28 4.31
N LEU A 198 12.94 1.28 3.00
CA LEU A 198 13.95 0.41 2.37
C LEU A 198 15.37 0.99 2.48
N GLU A 199 15.54 2.29 2.70
CA GLU A 199 16.80 2.98 2.99
C GLU A 199 17.20 2.85 4.47
#